data_d2c7e605b32df62a06521c0d609685f0
#
_entry.id   d2c7e605b32df62a06521c0d609685f0
#
_cell.length_a   1.000
_cell.length_b   1.000
_cell.length_c   1.000
_cell.angle_alpha   90.00
_cell.angle_beta   90.00
_cell.angle_gamma   90.00
#
_symmetry.space_group_name_H-M   'P 1'
#
loop_
_entity.id
_entity.type
_entity.pdbx_description
1 polymer ?
#
loop_
_entity_poly.entity_id
_entity_poly.type
_entity_poly.pdbx_seq_one_letter_code
_entity_poly.pdbx_strand_id
1 'polypeptide(L)'
;VAAVIVEPVSGSAGVLPPPDGYLQKLRKTCDKHGILLIFDEVITGFGRLGTPFAAQYFGVTPDLMTTAKGITNGNLPMGAVFAKREIHDAFMQGPNSAIELFHGYTYSAHPVACAAALATLEIYEKEGLLTRADGLASHFEAAAHGLKGLPNVIDIRNLGLMAAVELAPRDGAVGARGYEAMVEAFERGLLVRLTGDALAFSPPLIVSEAEIDRMFDMVGSILTHLA
;
A
#
# COMPACT_ATOMS: atom_id res chain seq x y z
N VAL A 1 6.40 19.87 17.05
CA VAL A 1 6.29 18.68 16.19
C VAL A 1 7.52 18.66 15.30
N ALA A 2 8.30 17.56 15.32
CA ALA A 2 9.52 17.42 14.51
C ALA A 2 9.23 16.85 13.11
N ALA A 3 8.29 15.92 13.04
CA ALA A 3 7.92 15.27 11.80
C ALA A 3 6.45 14.84 11.79
N VAL A 4 5.91 14.67 10.60
CA VAL A 4 4.61 14.02 10.34
C VAL A 4 4.86 12.81 9.46
N ILE A 5 4.37 11.64 9.86
CA ILE A 5 4.37 10.42 9.05
C ILE A 5 2.95 10.13 8.58
N VAL A 6 2.81 9.78 7.31
CA VAL A 6 1.52 9.44 6.70
C VAL A 6 1.69 8.36 5.63
N GLU A 7 0.77 7.41 5.57
CA GLU A 7 0.60 6.57 4.37
C GLU A 7 -0.06 7.44 3.28
N PRO A 8 0.53 7.59 2.07
CA PRO A 8 -0.10 8.35 0.98
C PRO A 8 -1.49 7.83 0.62
N VAL A 9 -1.69 6.52 0.70
CA VAL A 9 -2.99 5.85 0.73
C VAL A 9 -2.97 4.91 1.92
N SER A 10 -3.88 5.09 2.87
CA SER A 10 -3.92 4.23 4.03
C SER A 10 -4.46 2.85 3.64
N GLY A 11 -3.55 1.89 3.47
CA GLY A 11 -3.86 0.57 2.91
C GLY A 11 -4.54 -0.35 3.91
N SER A 12 -3.86 -0.63 5.02
CA SER A 12 -4.31 -1.63 6.00
C SER A 12 -5.53 -1.20 6.82
N ALA A 13 -5.85 0.08 6.84
CA ALA A 13 -7.05 0.62 7.49
C ALA A 13 -8.33 0.48 6.64
N GLY A 14 -8.25 -0.10 5.43
CA GLY A 14 -9.40 -0.32 4.55
C GLY A 14 -9.33 0.49 3.25
N VAL A 15 -8.16 0.69 2.72
CA VAL A 15 -7.88 1.42 1.46
C VAL A 15 -8.56 2.79 1.46
N LEU A 16 -7.93 3.73 2.16
CA LEU A 16 -8.44 5.11 2.28
C LEU A 16 -7.59 6.05 1.42
N PRO A 17 -7.99 6.34 0.17
CA PRO A 17 -7.33 7.35 -0.65
C PRO A 17 -7.44 8.74 0.01
N PRO A 18 -6.39 9.56 -0.07
CA PRO A 18 -6.47 10.91 0.48
C PRO A 18 -7.40 11.78 -0.36
N PRO A 19 -8.12 12.75 0.25
CA PRO A 19 -8.85 13.75 -0.51
C PRO A 19 -7.93 14.56 -1.43
N ASP A 20 -8.48 15.05 -2.54
CA ASP A 20 -7.73 15.86 -3.49
C ASP A 20 -7.00 17.04 -2.84
N GLY A 21 -5.72 17.18 -3.15
CA GLY A 21 -4.87 18.25 -2.63
C GLY A 21 -4.43 18.08 -1.17
N TYR A 22 -4.85 17.02 -0.47
CA TYR A 22 -4.48 16.80 0.94
C TYR A 22 -2.95 16.69 1.13
N LEU A 23 -2.29 15.83 0.36
CA LEU A 23 -0.84 15.62 0.50
C LEU A 23 -0.04 16.86 0.10
N GLN A 24 -0.48 17.58 -0.94
CA GLN A 24 0.13 18.84 -1.36
C GLN A 24 -0.02 19.94 -0.27
N LYS A 25 -1.20 20.00 0.37
CA LYS A 25 -1.45 20.93 1.49
C LYS A 25 -0.62 20.54 2.71
N LEU A 26 -0.50 19.24 2.99
CA LEU A 26 0.33 18.72 4.08
C LEU A 26 1.79 19.10 3.86
N ARG A 27 2.35 18.90 2.64
CA ARG A 27 3.72 19.28 2.29
C ARG A 27 3.95 20.78 2.51
N LYS A 28 3.06 21.63 2.00
CA LYS A 28 3.14 23.10 2.20
C LYS A 28 3.09 23.48 3.67
N THR A 29 2.30 22.78 4.48
CA THR A 29 2.21 23.02 5.91
C THR A 29 3.51 22.63 6.62
N CYS A 30 4.08 21.47 6.27
CA CYS A 30 5.35 21.00 6.80
C CYS A 30 6.48 21.99 6.46
N ASP A 31 6.56 22.43 5.20
CA ASP A 31 7.57 23.42 4.75
C ASP A 31 7.45 24.73 5.52
N LYS A 32 6.23 25.26 5.68
CA LYS A 32 5.97 26.50 6.39
C LYS A 32 6.46 26.47 7.84
N HIS A 33 6.41 25.32 8.49
CA HIS A 33 6.71 25.19 9.92
C HIS A 33 8.03 24.47 10.21
N GLY A 34 8.83 24.13 9.20
CA GLY A 34 10.08 23.39 9.35
C GLY A 34 9.88 21.99 9.92
N ILE A 35 8.77 21.32 9.54
CA ILE A 35 8.40 19.97 9.97
C ILE A 35 8.80 18.98 8.86
N LEU A 36 9.45 17.88 9.20
CA LEU A 36 9.76 16.84 8.24
C LEU A 36 8.49 16.08 7.84
N LEU A 37 8.32 15.83 6.54
CA LEU A 37 7.26 14.96 6.02
C LEU A 37 7.84 13.59 5.70
N ILE A 38 7.23 12.54 6.26
CA ILE A 38 7.61 11.15 6.05
C ILE A 38 6.46 10.44 5.34
N PHE A 39 6.73 9.82 4.19
CA PHE A 39 5.78 8.92 3.55
C PHE A 39 6.05 7.48 3.95
N ASP A 40 5.04 6.81 4.48
CA ASP A 40 5.04 5.37 4.64
C ASP A 40 4.55 4.73 3.34
N GLU A 41 5.51 4.31 2.51
CA GLU A 41 5.25 3.66 1.22
C GLU A 41 5.41 2.12 1.29
N VAL A 42 5.26 1.57 2.47
CA VAL A 42 5.35 0.12 2.68
C VAL A 42 4.31 -0.65 1.86
N ILE A 43 3.13 -0.06 1.61
CA ILE A 43 2.08 -0.67 0.79
C ILE A 43 2.04 -0.03 -0.61
N THR A 44 2.14 1.29 -0.70
CA THR A 44 1.96 2.03 -1.95
C THR A 44 3.15 1.99 -2.89
N GLY A 45 4.34 1.69 -2.36
CA GLY A 45 5.56 1.60 -3.15
C GLY A 45 5.61 0.40 -4.10
N PHE A 46 6.59 0.44 -4.98
CA PHE A 46 6.92 -0.61 -5.95
C PHE A 46 5.77 -0.92 -6.93
N GLY A 47 5.16 0.13 -7.51
CA GLY A 47 4.24 -0.03 -8.65
C GLY A 47 2.75 -0.17 -8.30
N ARG A 48 2.38 -0.17 -7.00
CA ARG A 48 1.01 -0.42 -6.57
C ARG A 48 -0.03 0.54 -7.15
N LEU A 49 0.35 1.80 -7.37
CA LEU A 49 -0.52 2.84 -7.94
C LEU A 49 -0.26 3.13 -9.43
N GLY A 50 0.56 2.32 -10.12
CA GLY A 50 0.94 2.57 -11.51
C GLY A 50 2.14 3.51 -11.66
N THR A 51 2.79 3.88 -10.58
CA THR A 51 4.08 4.57 -10.53
C THR A 51 4.99 3.84 -9.54
N PRO A 52 6.32 3.98 -9.63
CA PRO A 52 7.23 3.32 -8.69
C PRO A 52 6.87 3.59 -7.23
N PHE A 53 6.51 4.85 -6.90
CA PHE A 53 6.09 5.26 -5.55
C PHE A 53 4.91 6.21 -5.61
N ALA A 54 4.08 6.22 -4.56
CA ALA A 54 2.96 7.16 -4.42
C ALA A 54 3.42 8.62 -4.39
N ALA A 55 4.63 8.89 -3.91
CA ALA A 55 5.26 10.21 -4.00
C ALA A 55 5.23 10.77 -5.42
N GLN A 56 5.49 9.93 -6.43
CA GLN A 56 5.43 10.31 -7.85
C GLN A 56 3.98 10.43 -8.34
N TYR A 57 3.11 9.50 -7.94
CA TYR A 57 1.69 9.53 -8.29
C TYR A 57 1.01 10.85 -7.86
N PHE A 58 1.27 11.28 -6.62
CA PHE A 58 0.68 12.50 -6.07
C PHE A 58 1.48 13.78 -6.37
N GLY A 59 2.68 13.67 -6.97
CA GLY A 59 3.56 14.81 -7.24
C GLY A 59 4.05 15.50 -5.95
N VAL A 60 4.27 14.74 -4.87
CA VAL A 60 4.71 15.25 -3.57
C VAL A 60 5.97 14.52 -3.14
N THR A 61 7.08 15.25 -2.95
CA THR A 61 8.32 14.67 -2.47
C THR A 61 8.40 14.80 -0.94
N PRO A 62 8.42 13.68 -0.20
CA PRO A 62 8.64 13.70 1.25
C PRO A 62 10.11 13.97 1.60
N ASP A 63 10.41 14.23 2.86
CA ASP A 63 11.79 14.38 3.36
C ASP A 63 12.41 13.01 3.66
N LEU A 64 11.57 12.07 4.14
CA LEU A 64 11.93 10.66 4.31
C LEU A 64 10.82 9.78 3.72
N MET A 65 11.21 8.58 3.31
CA MET A 65 10.27 7.57 2.83
C MET A 65 10.66 6.21 3.39
N THR A 66 9.69 5.50 3.97
CA THR A 66 9.88 4.13 4.44
C THR A 66 9.29 3.15 3.43
N THR A 67 9.99 2.05 3.19
CA THR A 67 9.56 0.99 2.26
C THR A 67 9.81 -0.39 2.87
N ALA A 68 9.00 -1.36 2.46
CA ALA A 68 9.18 -2.77 2.79
C ALA A 68 8.42 -3.62 1.74
N LYS A 69 7.94 -4.78 2.10
CA LYS A 69 7.10 -5.69 1.29
C LYS A 69 7.57 -5.84 -0.16
N GLY A 70 7.23 -4.90 -1.03
CA GLY A 70 7.60 -4.91 -2.45
C GLY A 70 9.10 -4.92 -2.71
N ILE A 71 9.94 -4.44 -1.78
CA ILE A 71 11.39 -4.42 -1.98
C ILE A 71 12.00 -5.82 -2.20
N THR A 72 11.41 -6.85 -1.58
CA THR A 72 11.79 -8.26 -1.78
C THR A 72 10.62 -9.10 -2.28
N ASN A 73 9.52 -8.45 -2.69
CA ASN A 73 8.25 -9.11 -3.03
C ASN A 73 7.76 -10.08 -1.93
N GLY A 74 8.06 -9.78 -0.66
CA GLY A 74 7.66 -10.57 0.50
C GLY A 74 8.44 -11.87 0.72
N ASN A 75 9.43 -12.19 -0.13
CA ASN A 75 10.20 -13.44 -0.01
C ASN A 75 11.13 -13.47 1.21
N LEU A 76 11.68 -12.31 1.59
CA LEU A 76 12.53 -12.15 2.76
C LEU A 76 12.18 -10.85 3.51
N PRO A 77 12.27 -10.85 4.85
CA PRO A 77 12.04 -9.64 5.63
C PRO A 77 13.13 -8.60 5.32
N MET A 78 12.71 -7.47 4.78
CA MET A 78 13.57 -6.33 4.49
C MET A 78 12.75 -5.04 4.48
N GLY A 79 13.34 -3.97 4.97
CA GLY A 79 12.83 -2.62 4.84
C GLY A 79 13.96 -1.66 4.49
N ALA A 80 13.59 -0.50 3.95
CA ALA A 80 14.55 0.56 3.68
C ALA A 80 13.95 1.93 4.03
N VAL A 81 14.81 2.84 4.41
CA VAL A 81 14.47 4.25 4.61
C VAL A 81 15.29 5.07 3.62
N PHE A 82 14.60 5.87 2.84
CA PHE A 82 15.21 6.86 1.97
C PHE A 82 15.10 8.22 2.64
N ALA A 83 16.18 8.98 2.65
CA ALA A 83 16.24 10.31 3.24
C ALA A 83 16.81 11.32 2.25
N LYS A 84 16.36 12.57 2.33
CA LYS A 84 17.01 13.67 1.60
C LYS A 84 18.46 13.79 2.04
N ARG A 85 19.30 14.29 1.13
CA ARG A 85 20.73 14.44 1.36
C ARG A 85 21.03 15.33 2.57
N GLU A 86 20.27 16.40 2.73
CA GLU A 86 20.45 17.33 3.85
C GLU A 86 20.27 16.68 5.22
N ILE A 87 19.37 15.68 5.31
CA ILE A 87 19.17 14.91 6.54
C ILE A 87 20.35 13.98 6.77
N HIS A 88 20.81 13.28 5.74
CA HIS A 88 22.01 12.45 5.82
C HIS A 88 23.22 13.28 6.23
N ASP A 89 23.47 14.40 5.56
CA ASP A 89 24.65 15.24 5.78
C ASP A 89 24.69 15.83 7.20
N ALA A 90 23.52 16.02 7.85
CA ALA A 90 23.48 16.45 9.25
C ALA A 90 24.13 15.43 10.22
N PHE A 91 24.10 14.12 9.89
CA PHE A 91 24.75 13.07 10.67
C PHE A 91 26.24 12.91 10.36
N MET A 92 26.70 13.49 9.25
CA MET A 92 28.11 13.41 8.83
C MET A 92 28.95 14.55 9.40
N GLN A 93 28.41 15.32 10.34
CA GLN A 93 29.10 16.43 11.00
C GLN A 93 29.58 16.01 12.38
N GLY A 94 30.87 16.19 12.65
CA GLY A 94 31.45 15.84 13.94
C GLY A 94 32.91 15.36 13.82
N PRO A 95 33.52 14.91 14.92
CA PRO A 95 34.86 14.34 14.87
C PRO A 95 34.85 13.02 14.11
N ASN A 96 35.91 12.74 13.34
CA ASN A 96 36.07 11.55 12.50
C ASN A 96 35.98 10.21 13.27
N SER A 97 36.03 10.24 14.59
CA SER A 97 35.85 9.07 15.45
C SER A 97 34.43 8.88 15.97
N ALA A 98 33.49 9.80 15.64
CA ALA A 98 32.12 9.68 16.07
C ALA A 98 31.32 8.73 15.14
N ILE A 99 30.31 8.09 15.71
CA ILE A 99 29.32 7.34 14.93
C ILE A 99 28.31 8.38 14.44
N GLU A 100 28.16 8.52 13.12
CA GLU A 100 27.29 9.51 12.49
C GLU A 100 25.82 9.28 12.83
N LEU A 101 25.36 8.03 12.80
CA LEU A 101 24.03 7.63 13.24
C LEU A 101 24.15 6.41 14.16
N PHE A 102 23.90 6.65 15.46
CA PHE A 102 23.94 5.56 16.44
C PHE A 102 22.68 4.71 16.36
N HIS A 103 22.75 3.62 15.63
CA HIS A 103 21.68 2.66 15.45
C HIS A 103 22.25 1.24 15.47
N GLY A 104 21.51 0.24 15.99
CA GLY A 104 22.01 -1.13 16.13
C GLY A 104 22.34 -1.82 14.80
N TYR A 105 21.47 -1.70 13.80
CA TYR A 105 21.61 -2.22 12.42
C TYR A 105 22.07 -3.69 12.32
N THR A 106 21.79 -4.51 13.32
CA THR A 106 22.34 -5.90 13.40
C THR A 106 22.01 -6.73 12.16
N TYR A 107 20.83 -6.60 11.60
CA TYR A 107 20.41 -7.32 10.38
C TYR A 107 20.42 -6.47 9.12
N SER A 108 20.86 -5.21 9.19
CA SER A 108 20.96 -4.35 8.02
C SER A 108 21.97 -4.93 7.04
N ALA A 109 21.69 -4.79 5.74
CA ALA A 109 22.49 -5.34 4.65
C ALA A 109 22.68 -6.87 4.73
N HIS A 110 21.70 -7.61 5.28
CA HIS A 110 21.72 -9.07 5.28
C HIS A 110 21.91 -9.59 3.84
N PRO A 111 22.99 -10.34 3.53
CA PRO A 111 23.38 -10.64 2.14
C PRO A 111 22.28 -11.31 1.31
N VAL A 112 21.56 -12.26 1.91
CA VAL A 112 20.48 -12.98 1.21
C VAL A 112 19.29 -12.06 0.94
N ALA A 113 18.94 -11.18 1.89
CA ALA A 113 17.87 -10.20 1.69
C ALA A 113 18.23 -9.17 0.61
N CYS A 114 19.50 -8.70 0.59
CA CYS A 114 19.98 -7.81 -0.47
C CYS A 114 19.96 -8.49 -1.85
N ALA A 115 20.39 -9.75 -1.94
CA ALA A 115 20.33 -10.51 -3.19
C ALA A 115 18.87 -10.68 -3.69
N ALA A 116 17.93 -10.98 -2.79
CA ALA A 116 16.52 -11.07 -3.13
C ALA A 116 15.94 -9.71 -3.59
N ALA A 117 16.34 -8.61 -2.93
CA ALA A 117 15.92 -7.28 -3.33
C ALA A 117 16.44 -6.90 -4.72
N LEU A 118 17.73 -7.16 -5.00
CA LEU A 118 18.30 -6.90 -6.32
C LEU A 118 17.59 -7.70 -7.42
N ALA A 119 17.35 -9.00 -7.19
CA ALA A 119 16.61 -9.83 -8.15
C ALA A 119 15.19 -9.33 -8.35
N THR A 120 14.51 -8.89 -7.29
CA THR A 120 13.16 -8.32 -7.37
C THR A 120 13.14 -7.03 -8.20
N LEU A 121 14.09 -6.11 -7.97
CA LEU A 121 14.20 -4.86 -8.72
C LEU A 121 14.49 -5.12 -10.20
N GLU A 122 15.35 -6.11 -10.51
CA GLU A 122 15.64 -6.52 -11.88
C GLU A 122 14.38 -7.06 -12.59
N ILE A 123 13.54 -7.86 -11.92
CA ILE A 123 12.28 -8.36 -12.46
C ILE A 123 11.30 -7.20 -12.68
N TYR A 124 11.16 -6.28 -11.74
CA TYR A 124 10.32 -5.10 -11.90
C TYR A 124 10.68 -4.28 -13.14
N GLU A 125 11.97 -4.09 -13.37
CA GLU A 125 12.46 -3.37 -14.54
C GLU A 125 12.20 -4.15 -15.84
N LYS A 126 12.62 -5.43 -15.89
CA LYS A 126 12.50 -6.27 -17.09
C LYS A 126 11.06 -6.50 -17.54
N GLU A 127 10.16 -6.66 -16.58
CA GLU A 127 8.74 -6.95 -16.85
C GLU A 127 7.84 -5.69 -16.83
N GLY A 128 8.43 -4.50 -16.58
CA GLY A 128 7.69 -3.23 -16.56
C GLY A 128 6.65 -3.15 -15.42
N LEU A 129 6.86 -3.87 -14.31
CA LEU A 129 5.84 -4.02 -13.27
C LEU A 129 5.59 -2.74 -12.48
N LEU A 130 6.57 -1.82 -12.42
CA LEU A 130 6.43 -0.56 -11.67
C LEU A 130 5.36 0.39 -12.24
N THR A 131 4.97 0.19 -13.50
CA THR A 131 3.95 1.01 -14.18
C THR A 131 2.74 0.18 -14.65
N ARG A 132 2.79 -1.14 -14.51
CA ARG A 132 1.76 -2.06 -15.01
C ARG A 132 0.37 -1.76 -14.42
N ALA A 133 0.31 -1.35 -13.15
CA ALA A 133 -0.96 -1.06 -12.48
C ALA A 133 -1.73 0.09 -13.13
N ASP A 134 -1.06 1.04 -13.79
CA ASP A 134 -1.70 2.13 -14.53
C ASP A 134 -2.62 1.59 -15.64
N GLY A 135 -2.13 0.62 -16.42
CA GLY A 135 -2.91 -0.02 -17.48
C GLY A 135 -4.07 -0.89 -17.01
N LEU A 136 -4.03 -1.35 -15.76
CA LEU A 136 -5.07 -2.22 -15.17
C LEU A 136 -6.03 -1.45 -14.25
N ALA A 137 -5.71 -0.22 -13.86
CA ALA A 137 -6.44 0.52 -12.83
C ALA A 137 -7.91 0.71 -13.16
N SER A 138 -8.25 1.08 -14.40
CA SER A 138 -9.64 1.29 -14.83
C SER A 138 -10.44 -0.01 -14.87
N HIS A 139 -9.83 -1.13 -15.29
CA HIS A 139 -10.50 -2.43 -15.28
C HIS A 139 -10.74 -2.90 -13.82
N PHE A 140 -9.73 -2.75 -12.97
CA PHE A 140 -9.82 -3.09 -11.54
C PHE A 140 -10.89 -2.26 -10.82
N GLU A 141 -10.95 -0.95 -11.12
CA GLU A 141 -11.99 -0.06 -10.61
C GLU A 141 -13.37 -0.51 -11.06
N ALA A 142 -13.57 -0.74 -12.36
CA ALA A 142 -14.85 -1.17 -12.91
C ALA A 142 -15.33 -2.48 -12.27
N ALA A 143 -14.44 -3.47 -12.12
CA ALA A 143 -14.76 -4.74 -11.50
C ALA A 143 -15.14 -4.59 -10.02
N ALA A 144 -14.37 -3.81 -9.25
CA ALA A 144 -14.68 -3.53 -7.84
C ALA A 144 -16.02 -2.80 -7.69
N HIS A 145 -16.24 -1.74 -8.47
CA HIS A 145 -17.48 -0.95 -8.42
C HIS A 145 -18.68 -1.68 -9.01
N GLY A 146 -18.50 -2.75 -9.77
CA GLY A 146 -19.56 -3.68 -10.18
C GLY A 146 -20.29 -4.34 -9.02
N LEU A 147 -19.70 -4.34 -7.82
CA LEU A 147 -20.33 -4.85 -6.59
C LEU A 147 -21.28 -3.81 -5.95
N LYS A 148 -21.35 -2.59 -6.47
CA LYS A 148 -22.22 -1.54 -5.94
C LYS A 148 -23.69 -1.95 -6.05
N GLY A 149 -24.41 -1.81 -4.95
CA GLY A 149 -25.84 -2.15 -4.87
C GLY A 149 -26.11 -3.63 -4.50
N LEU A 150 -25.06 -4.45 -4.34
CA LEU A 150 -25.24 -5.76 -3.73
C LEU A 150 -25.63 -5.62 -2.25
N PRO A 151 -26.29 -6.64 -1.67
CA PRO A 151 -26.71 -6.61 -0.27
C PRO A 151 -25.55 -6.25 0.67
N ASN A 152 -25.85 -5.36 1.60
CA ASN A 152 -24.92 -4.91 2.64
C ASN A 152 -23.65 -4.16 2.15
N VAL A 153 -23.44 -3.92 0.88
CA VAL A 153 -22.34 -3.07 0.38
C VAL A 153 -22.70 -1.61 0.63
N ILE A 154 -21.94 -0.93 1.49
CA ILE A 154 -22.20 0.47 1.88
C ILE A 154 -21.18 1.44 1.27
N ASP A 155 -19.96 0.98 0.96
CA ASP A 155 -18.94 1.80 0.31
C ASP A 155 -17.97 0.94 -0.50
N ILE A 156 -17.42 1.51 -1.57
CA ILE A 156 -16.35 0.91 -2.38
C ILE A 156 -15.32 2.00 -2.66
N ARG A 157 -14.08 1.72 -2.33
CA ARG A 157 -12.94 2.63 -2.52
C ARG A 157 -11.86 1.92 -3.32
N ASN A 158 -11.20 2.64 -4.21
CA ASN A 158 -10.05 2.10 -4.96
C ASN A 158 -9.04 3.19 -5.33
N LEU A 159 -7.81 2.78 -5.55
CA LEU A 159 -6.77 3.56 -6.22
C LEU A 159 -5.69 2.62 -6.75
N GLY A 160 -5.36 2.70 -8.05
CA GLY A 160 -4.45 1.76 -8.69
C GLY A 160 -4.94 0.32 -8.53
N LEU A 161 -4.06 -0.58 -8.09
CA LEU A 161 -4.42 -1.98 -7.76
C LEU A 161 -4.67 -2.17 -6.26
N MET A 162 -5.38 -1.25 -5.65
CA MET A 162 -5.89 -1.35 -4.29
C MET A 162 -7.38 -1.04 -4.28
N ALA A 163 -8.19 -1.88 -3.64
CA ALA A 163 -9.61 -1.61 -3.43
C ALA A 163 -10.06 -2.09 -2.06
N ALA A 164 -11.15 -1.52 -1.56
CA ALA A 164 -11.89 -2.04 -0.44
C ALA A 164 -13.39 -2.00 -0.72
N VAL A 165 -14.07 -3.06 -0.32
CA VAL A 165 -15.53 -3.17 -0.32
C VAL A 165 -15.96 -3.20 1.14
N GLU A 166 -16.64 -2.17 1.59
CA GLU A 166 -17.12 -2.04 2.96
C GLU A 166 -18.54 -2.52 3.08
N LEU A 167 -18.77 -3.37 4.06
CA LEU A 167 -20.06 -3.97 4.34
C LEU A 167 -20.70 -3.30 5.55
N ALA A 168 -22.03 -3.18 5.54
CA ALA A 168 -22.79 -2.75 6.70
C ALA A 168 -22.51 -3.72 7.87
N PRO A 169 -22.14 -3.22 9.05
CA PRO A 169 -21.93 -4.09 10.20
C PRO A 169 -23.24 -4.78 10.63
N ARG A 170 -23.13 -5.92 11.27
CA ARG A 170 -24.27 -6.52 11.97
C ARG A 170 -24.50 -5.80 13.28
N ASP A 171 -25.76 -5.63 13.68
CA ASP A 171 -26.12 -5.00 14.94
C ASP A 171 -25.44 -5.72 16.13
N GLY A 172 -24.69 -4.96 16.91
CA GLY A 172 -23.94 -5.48 18.06
C GLY A 172 -22.73 -6.36 17.74
N ALA A 173 -22.41 -6.57 16.48
CA ALA A 173 -21.33 -7.46 16.05
C ALA A 173 -20.54 -6.89 14.86
N VAL A 174 -19.88 -5.74 15.07
CA VAL A 174 -19.01 -5.11 14.07
C VAL A 174 -17.87 -6.06 13.70
N GLY A 175 -17.59 -6.20 12.40
CA GLY A 175 -16.58 -7.11 11.84
C GLY A 175 -17.09 -8.53 11.58
N ALA A 176 -18.26 -8.90 12.07
CA ALA A 176 -18.76 -10.28 11.92
C ALA A 176 -19.13 -10.61 10.46
N ARG A 177 -19.76 -9.67 9.75
CA ARG A 177 -20.14 -9.87 8.35
C ARG A 177 -18.92 -9.97 7.45
N GLY A 178 -17.98 -9.05 7.63
CA GLY A 178 -16.72 -9.08 6.90
C GLY A 178 -15.92 -10.36 7.17
N TYR A 179 -15.91 -10.84 8.42
CA TYR A 179 -15.23 -12.09 8.78
C TYR A 179 -15.85 -13.30 8.07
N GLU A 180 -17.17 -13.41 8.05
CA GLU A 180 -17.88 -14.49 7.36
C GLU A 180 -17.59 -14.46 5.85
N ALA A 181 -17.66 -13.28 5.22
CA ALA A 181 -17.29 -13.11 3.82
C ALA A 181 -15.84 -13.50 3.54
N MET A 182 -14.91 -13.13 4.41
CA MET A 182 -13.50 -13.49 4.29
C MET A 182 -13.29 -15.02 4.39
N VAL A 183 -13.95 -15.69 5.33
CA VAL A 183 -13.85 -17.15 5.51
C VAL A 183 -14.40 -17.85 4.28
N GLU A 184 -15.57 -17.45 3.78
CA GLU A 184 -16.15 -18.05 2.57
C GLU A 184 -15.28 -17.81 1.33
N ALA A 185 -14.69 -16.62 1.19
CA ALA A 185 -13.74 -16.32 0.13
C ALA A 185 -12.52 -17.25 0.20
N PHE A 186 -11.97 -17.46 1.40
CA PHE A 186 -10.83 -18.33 1.62
C PHE A 186 -11.15 -19.80 1.26
N GLU A 187 -12.31 -20.31 1.66
CA GLU A 187 -12.75 -21.67 1.32
C GLU A 187 -12.94 -21.86 -0.20
N ARG A 188 -13.26 -20.79 -0.92
CA ARG A 188 -13.35 -20.79 -2.39
C ARG A 188 -12.01 -20.51 -3.09
N GLY A 189 -10.92 -20.36 -2.32
CA GLY A 189 -9.55 -20.15 -2.84
C GLY A 189 -9.16 -18.70 -3.08
N LEU A 190 -9.88 -17.74 -2.49
CA LEU A 190 -9.55 -16.32 -2.56
C LEU A 190 -9.12 -15.79 -1.17
N LEU A 191 -7.85 -15.45 -1.04
CA LEU A 191 -7.34 -14.79 0.17
C LEU A 191 -7.57 -13.28 0.09
N VAL A 192 -8.41 -12.75 0.95
CA VAL A 192 -8.65 -11.31 1.12
C VAL A 192 -8.22 -10.86 2.50
N ARG A 193 -7.86 -9.57 2.63
CA ARG A 193 -7.61 -8.95 3.93
C ARG A 193 -8.92 -8.37 4.47
N LEU A 194 -9.11 -8.51 5.78
CA LEU A 194 -10.23 -7.91 6.51
C LEU A 194 -9.75 -6.80 7.44
N THR A 195 -10.53 -5.70 7.50
CA THR A 195 -10.39 -4.64 8.50
C THR A 195 -11.79 -4.17 8.89
N GLY A 196 -12.23 -4.51 10.12
CA GLY A 196 -13.65 -4.35 10.50
C GLY A 196 -14.55 -5.16 9.56
N ASP A 197 -15.48 -4.51 8.88
CA ASP A 197 -16.33 -5.12 7.85
C ASP A 197 -15.87 -4.75 6.41
N ALA A 198 -14.65 -4.20 6.24
CA ALA A 198 -14.09 -3.88 4.93
C ALA A 198 -13.20 -5.01 4.41
N LEU A 199 -13.55 -5.57 3.27
CA LEU A 199 -12.74 -6.51 2.50
C LEU A 199 -11.75 -5.71 1.64
N ALA A 200 -10.45 -5.86 1.85
CA ALA A 200 -9.42 -5.15 1.13
C ALA A 200 -8.67 -6.05 0.15
N PHE A 201 -8.45 -5.53 -1.05
CA PHE A 201 -7.86 -6.22 -2.20
C PHE A 201 -6.59 -5.50 -2.65
N SER A 202 -5.52 -6.25 -2.82
CA SER A 202 -4.26 -5.77 -3.37
C SER A 202 -3.54 -6.93 -4.07
N PRO A 203 -4.02 -7.34 -5.24
CA PRO A 203 -3.49 -8.51 -5.94
C PRO A 203 -2.02 -8.32 -6.34
N PRO A 204 -1.28 -9.39 -6.66
CA PRO A 204 0.06 -9.29 -7.23
C PRO A 204 0.08 -8.39 -8.46
N LEU A 205 1.20 -7.68 -8.70
CA LEU A 205 1.33 -6.78 -9.86
C LEU A 205 1.19 -7.51 -11.21
N ILE A 206 1.42 -8.82 -11.23
CA ILE A 206 1.30 -9.68 -12.42
C ILE A 206 -0.13 -10.13 -12.70
N VAL A 207 -1.11 -9.75 -11.87
CA VAL A 207 -2.51 -10.12 -12.05
C VAL A 207 -3.01 -9.81 -13.46
N SER A 208 -3.78 -10.70 -14.05
CA SER A 208 -4.46 -10.50 -15.33
C SER A 208 -5.89 -9.94 -15.13
N GLU A 209 -6.47 -9.35 -16.18
CA GLU A 209 -7.87 -8.91 -16.17
C GLU A 209 -8.83 -10.06 -15.82
N ALA A 210 -8.62 -11.24 -16.41
CA ALA A 210 -9.44 -12.41 -16.13
C ALA A 210 -9.36 -12.89 -14.66
N GLU A 211 -8.21 -12.69 -14.00
CA GLU A 211 -8.07 -12.99 -12.56
C GLU A 211 -8.74 -11.91 -11.71
N ILE A 212 -8.71 -10.65 -12.14
CA ILE A 212 -9.45 -9.56 -11.52
C ILE A 212 -10.95 -9.84 -11.59
N ASP A 213 -11.47 -10.18 -12.76
CA ASP A 213 -12.88 -10.52 -12.95
C ASP A 213 -13.28 -11.68 -12.05
N ARG A 214 -12.54 -12.78 -12.09
CA ARG A 214 -12.81 -13.96 -11.26
C ARG A 214 -12.81 -13.64 -9.76
N MET A 215 -11.93 -12.77 -9.32
CA MET A 215 -11.83 -12.33 -7.92
C MET A 215 -13.11 -11.58 -7.51
N PHE A 216 -13.54 -10.59 -8.27
CA PHE A 216 -14.71 -9.79 -7.92
C PHE A 216 -16.04 -10.52 -8.20
N ASP A 217 -16.12 -11.38 -9.20
CA ASP A 217 -17.27 -12.26 -9.42
C ASP A 217 -17.49 -13.21 -8.22
N MET A 218 -16.41 -13.77 -7.69
CA MET A 218 -16.48 -14.64 -6.50
C MET A 218 -16.99 -13.84 -5.30
N VAL A 219 -16.46 -12.66 -5.07
CA VAL A 219 -16.92 -11.78 -3.98
C VAL A 219 -18.39 -11.40 -4.18
N GLY A 220 -18.80 -11.02 -5.39
CA GLY A 220 -20.19 -10.71 -5.72
C GLY A 220 -21.14 -11.87 -5.42
N SER A 221 -20.73 -13.08 -5.79
CA SER A 221 -21.48 -14.32 -5.46
C SER A 221 -21.62 -14.51 -3.95
N ILE A 222 -20.58 -14.30 -3.16
CA ILE A 222 -20.61 -14.39 -1.70
C ILE A 222 -21.57 -13.36 -1.12
N LEU A 223 -21.43 -12.10 -1.49
CA LEU A 223 -22.22 -11.00 -0.94
C LEU A 223 -23.72 -11.12 -1.25
N THR A 224 -24.07 -11.79 -2.34
CA THR A 224 -25.47 -12.03 -2.72
C THR A 224 -26.18 -12.96 -1.71
N HIS A 225 -25.46 -13.85 -1.03
CA HIS A 225 -25.99 -14.84 -0.11
C HIS A 225 -25.74 -14.49 1.36
N LEU A 226 -24.90 -13.52 1.60
CA LEU A 226 -24.49 -13.12 2.95
C LEU A 226 -25.61 -12.26 3.59
N ALA A 227 -26.30 -12.80 4.56
CA ALA A 227 -27.41 -12.16 5.26
C ALA A 227 -26.95 -11.02 6.20
#